data_dd03a2419ab021eca1e8de745fee9ab1
#
_entry.id   dd03a2419ab021eca1e8de745fee9ab1
#
_cell.length_a   1.000
_cell.length_b   1.000
_cell.length_c   1.000
_cell.angle_alpha   90.00
_cell.angle_beta   90.00
_cell.angle_gamma   90.00
#
_symmetry.space_group_name_H-M   'P 1'
#
loop_
_entity.id
_entity.type
_entity.pdbx_description
1 polymer ?
#
loop_
_entity_poly.entity_id
_entity_poly.type
_entity_poly.pdbx_seq_one_letter_code
_entity_poly.pdbx_strand_id
1 'polypeptide(L)' 'LSVEELVTIKNVVRDNLIVAVGNDVVRKDEWESCILNDGDTVEFFTFVGGG' A
#
# COMPACT_ATOMS: atom_id res chain seq x y z
N LEU A 1 -9.99 -2.03 8.08
CA LEU A 1 -8.60 -1.56 8.02
C LEU A 1 -8.32 -0.98 6.64
N SER A 2 -7.85 0.24 6.60
CA SER A 2 -7.47 0.85 5.32
C SER A 2 -6.03 0.52 4.98
N VAL A 3 -5.67 0.73 3.72
CA VAL A 3 -4.27 0.58 3.29
C VAL A 3 -3.39 1.54 4.09
N GLU A 4 -3.87 2.76 4.32
CA GLU A 4 -3.13 3.75 5.10
C GLU A 4 -2.84 3.24 6.50
N GLU A 5 -3.83 2.64 7.14
CA GLU A 5 -3.66 2.09 8.47
C GLU A 5 -2.66 0.94 8.47
N LEU A 6 -2.73 0.09 7.47
CA LEU A 6 -1.81 -1.04 7.36
C LEU A 6 -0.37 -0.57 7.20
N VAL A 7 -0.15 0.42 6.34
CA VAL A 7 1.19 0.99 6.13
C VAL A 7 1.73 1.56 7.44
N THR A 8 0.88 2.21 8.21
CA THR A 8 1.25 2.78 9.50
C THR A 8 1.62 1.68 10.50
N ILE A 9 0.79 0.64 10.57
CA ILE A 9 1.02 -0.48 11.50
C ILE A 9 2.33 -1.19 11.18
N LYS A 10 2.59 -1.41 9.91
CA LYS A 10 3.80 -2.10 9.48
C LYS A 10 5.03 -1.21 9.53
N ASN A 11 4.84 0.07 9.75
CA ASN A 11 5.94 1.03 9.84
C ASN A 11 6.82 1.00 8.59
N VAL A 12 6.18 0.93 7.44
CA VAL A 12 6.89 0.87 6.15
C VAL A 12 7.26 2.27 5.71
N VAL A 13 8.44 2.40 5.16
CA VAL A 13 8.88 3.69 4.59
C VAL A 13 8.01 4.01 3.39
N ARG A 14 7.42 5.18 3.38
CA ARG A 14 6.45 5.56 2.37
C ARG A 14 7.09 6.07 1.08
N ASP A 15 8.34 6.48 1.14
CA ASP A 15 9.03 6.97 -0.05
C ASP A 15 9.15 5.87 -1.08
N ASN A 16 8.70 6.16 -2.28
CA ASN A 16 8.75 5.21 -3.39
C ASN A 16 7.99 3.91 -3.11
N LEU A 17 7.05 3.93 -2.18
CA LEU A 17 6.29 2.75 -1.84
C LEU A 17 5.12 2.57 -2.79
N ILE A 18 4.99 1.36 -3.32
CA ILE A 18 3.86 0.96 -4.15
C ILE A 18 3.11 -0.11 -3.39
N VAL A 19 1.81 0.06 -3.26
CA VAL A 19 0.95 -0.92 -2.58
C VAL A 19 0.03 -1.52 -3.62
N ALA A 20 -0.04 -2.85 -3.64
CA ALA A 20 -0.98 -3.57 -4.49
C ALA A 20 -1.90 -4.39 -3.61
N VAL A 21 -3.19 -4.36 -3.93
CA VAL A 21 -4.19 -5.20 -3.27
C VAL A 21 -4.76 -6.11 -4.35
N GLY A 22 -4.55 -7.40 -4.18
CA GLY A 22 -4.85 -8.34 -5.25
C GLY A 22 -3.97 -8.03 -6.45
N ASN A 23 -4.59 -7.79 -7.57
CA ASN A 23 -3.86 -7.44 -8.80
C ASN A 23 -3.89 -5.95 -9.11
N ASP A 24 -4.39 -5.14 -8.18
CA ASP A 24 -4.58 -3.72 -8.43
C ASP A 24 -3.63 -2.88 -7.61
N VAL A 25 -2.97 -1.95 -8.27
CA VAL A 25 -2.12 -0.98 -7.58
C VAL A 25 -3.01 0.10 -6.98
N VAL A 26 -2.80 0.38 -5.70
CA VAL A 26 -3.53 1.41 -4.98
C VAL A 26 -2.67 2.66 -4.91
N ARG A 27 -3.16 3.75 -5.46
CA ARG A 27 -2.42 5.00 -5.47
C ARG A 27 -2.35 5.58 -4.06
N LYS A 28 -1.27 6.30 -3.81
CA LYS A 28 -1.01 6.87 -2.49
C LYS A 28 -2.17 7.74 -2.00
N ASP A 29 -2.77 8.51 -2.89
CA ASP A 29 -3.89 9.37 -2.55
C ASP A 29 -5.19 8.60 -2.30
N GLU A 30 -5.17 7.30 -2.54
CA GLU A 30 -6.32 6.43 -2.31
C GLU A 30 -6.14 5.50 -1.12
N TRP A 31 -4.99 5.54 -0.48
CA TRP A 31 -4.71 4.63 0.64
C TRP A 31 -5.71 4.76 1.79
N GLU A 32 -6.14 5.98 2.07
CA GLU A 32 -7.08 6.21 3.17
C GLU A 32 -8.46 5.68 2.88
N SER A 33 -8.86 5.67 1.62
CA SER A 33 -10.20 5.23 1.23
C SER A 33 -10.25 3.76 0.81
N CYS A 34 -9.10 3.14 0.61
CA CYS A 34 -9.06 1.73 0.21
C CYS A 34 -9.16 0.85 1.45
N ILE A 35 -10.32 0.25 1.64
CA ILE A 35 -10.57 -0.60 2.79
C ILE A 35 -10.25 -2.04 2.45
N LEU A 36 -9.46 -2.66 3.30
CA LEU A 36 -9.06 -4.06 3.12
C LEU A 36 -10.08 -4.98 3.74
N ASN A 37 -10.36 -6.09 3.07
CA ASN A 37 -11.28 -7.11 3.54
C ASN A 37 -10.51 -8.39 3.87
N ASP A 38 -11.14 -9.27 4.63
CA ASP A 38 -10.55 -10.57 4.93
C ASP A 38 -10.25 -11.31 3.64
N GLY A 39 -9.08 -11.87 3.57
CA GLY A 39 -8.67 -12.62 2.41
C GLY A 39 -7.99 -11.80 1.32
N ASP A 40 -7.96 -10.50 1.47
CA ASP A 40 -7.24 -9.67 0.51
C ASP A 40 -5.75 -9.89 0.63
N THR A 41 -5.09 -9.98 -0.51
CA THR A 41 -3.64 -10.09 -0.56
C THR A 41 -3.07 -8.71 -0.79
N VAL A 42 -2.20 -8.27 0.12
CA VAL A 42 -1.58 -6.95 0.02
C VAL A 42 -0.09 -7.13 -0.18
N GLU A 43 0.45 -6.45 -1.17
CA GLU A 43 1.87 -6.50 -1.45
C GLU A 43 2.45 -5.10 -1.43
N PHE A 44 3.64 -4.98 -0.87
CA PHE A 44 4.37 -3.72 -0.84
C PHE A 44 5.60 -3.85 -1.73
N PHE A 45 5.77 -2.87 -2.60
CA PHE A 45 6.96 -2.79 -3.45
C PHE A 45 7.62 -1.45 -3.23
N THR A 46 8.92 -1.43 -3.22
CA THR A 46 9.66 -0.17 -3.27
C THR A 46 10.47 -0.18 -4.55
N PHE A 47 10.43 0.92 -5.28
CA PHE A 47 11.27 1.02 -6.45
C PHE A 47 12.43 1.96 -6.17
N VAL A 48 13.58 1.60 -6.69
CA VAL A 48 14.76 2.43 -6.57
C VAL A 48 14.66 3.44 -7.70
N GLY A 49 14.13 4.58 -7.37
CA GLY A 49 13.97 5.60 -8.36
C GLY A 49 15.31 6.06 -8.87
N GLY A 50 15.50 5.90 -10.13
CA GLY A 50 16.71 6.35 -10.77
C GLY A 50 16.64 7.84 -10.99
N GLY A 51 16.48 8.51 -10.08
CA GLY A 51 16.49 9.86 -10.33
C GLY A 51 15.79 10.90 -10.47
#